data_e1d4f175a4abad5602ea8222140a01f1
#
_entry.id   e1d4f175a4abad5602ea8222140a01f1
#
_cell.length_a   1.000
_cell.length_b   1.000
_cell.length_c   1.000
_cell.angle_alpha   90.00
_cell.angle_beta   90.00
_cell.angle_gamma   90.00
#
_symmetry.space_group_name_H-M   'P 1'
#
loop_
_entity.id
_entity.type
_entity.pdbx_description
1 polymer ?
#
loop_
_entity_poly.entity_id
_entity_poly.type
_entity_poly.pdbx_seq_one_letter_code
_entity_poly.pdbx_strand_id
1 'polypeptide(L)'
;MVNNIVAARPQRGLSKADILFEIKVEGGITRFMPVFTDYKTIGEVGPVRSGRDQFFRLILPWQALYIHEGQSVVMQQYAIDFDYGKLNNNDGANGYRDYGRVNWAGKSYNNGTLALEHTMYTNADNIANYISSQNVDMNRTYNSTFFNFVDYRLGTTRDLSSSIDSAYSDKYGPVVSDGQYVEIVHSQSYKTRFLYDNTNNVYLMQQNFSGNWRDTIDEEYNDYQLQFPNVIVLFTDIHTYPGHETTDLQYVEYSWGGIGYYLYGGKCEKIYWQKGTPLEALRLYYLNENGQCSDTPCEINIGKSYVTIVDVDEAINLKVGNLADFDLDAATVSASNTSIDADAKAGESLGTSTTDLVSAARNNQAVGNTESNTQSTTQSSTTTNTSNDLSLIHI
;
A
#
# COMPACT_ATOMS: atom_id res chain seq x y z
N MET A 1 -1.89 -5.46 11.55
CA MET A 1 -0.51 -5.06 11.11
C MET A 1 0.38 -6.28 11.06
N VAL A 2 1.10 -6.49 9.98
CA VAL A 2 1.95 -7.67 9.77
C VAL A 2 3.40 -7.25 9.52
N ASN A 3 4.30 -7.98 10.13
CA ASN A 3 5.74 -7.74 10.03
C ASN A 3 6.28 -8.13 8.65
N ASN A 4 7.16 -7.31 8.08
CA ASN A 4 7.82 -7.61 6.81
C ASN A 4 9.36 -7.66 6.91
N ILE A 5 9.91 -7.67 8.12
CA ILE A 5 11.35 -7.92 8.26
C ILE A 5 11.70 -9.30 7.71
N VAL A 6 12.88 -9.42 7.13
CA VAL A 6 13.34 -10.69 6.50
C VAL A 6 13.20 -11.90 7.42
N ALA A 7 13.52 -11.76 8.70
CA ALA A 7 13.40 -12.84 9.69
C ALA A 7 11.95 -13.29 9.97
N ALA A 8 10.95 -12.48 9.61
CA ALA A 8 9.53 -12.78 9.78
C ALA A 8 8.89 -13.47 8.57
N ARG A 9 9.64 -13.61 7.48
CA ARG A 9 9.15 -14.23 6.24
C ARG A 9 9.34 -15.76 6.27
N PRO A 10 8.48 -16.53 5.60
CA PRO A 10 7.26 -16.09 4.95
C PRO A 10 6.18 -15.68 5.95
N GLN A 11 5.27 -14.81 5.55
CA GLN A 11 4.11 -14.41 6.32
C GLN A 11 2.97 -15.44 6.15
N ARG A 12 1.93 -15.32 6.99
CA ARG A 12 0.72 -16.11 6.90
C ARG A 12 -0.50 -15.20 6.68
N GLY A 13 -1.47 -15.65 5.89
CA GLY A 13 -2.78 -15.04 5.74
C GLY A 13 -2.86 -13.86 4.78
N LEU A 14 -1.77 -13.41 4.17
CA LEU A 14 -1.77 -12.23 3.30
C LEU A 14 -2.48 -12.45 1.98
N SER A 15 -2.52 -13.69 1.48
CA SER A 15 -3.18 -14.02 0.21
C SER A 15 -4.70 -13.87 0.25
N LYS A 16 -5.28 -13.75 1.45
CA LYS A 16 -6.72 -13.53 1.64
C LYS A 16 -7.12 -12.06 1.75
N ALA A 17 -6.15 -11.16 1.84
CA ALA A 17 -6.43 -9.74 1.90
C ALA A 17 -7.12 -9.24 0.62
N ASP A 18 -8.13 -8.39 0.78
CA ASP A 18 -8.77 -7.66 -0.31
C ASP A 18 -7.89 -6.48 -0.76
N ILE A 19 -7.28 -5.80 0.23
CA ILE A 19 -6.25 -4.78 -0.02
C ILE A 19 -5.04 -5.11 0.85
N LEU A 20 -3.84 -5.08 0.25
CA LEU A 20 -2.58 -5.20 0.96
C LEU A 20 -1.82 -3.88 0.85
N PHE A 21 -1.74 -3.13 1.95
CA PHE A 21 -0.87 -1.95 2.02
C PHE A 21 0.55 -2.34 2.43
N GLU A 22 1.55 -1.73 1.77
CA GLU A 22 2.95 -1.78 2.18
C GLU A 22 3.50 -0.35 2.31
N ILE A 23 4.05 0.01 3.46
CA ILE A 23 4.64 1.34 3.70
C ILE A 23 5.89 1.20 4.55
N LYS A 24 6.87 2.06 4.29
CA LYS A 24 8.09 2.20 5.08
C LYS A 24 7.76 2.57 6.54
N VAL A 25 8.49 1.96 7.46
CA VAL A 25 8.48 2.24 8.90
C VAL A 25 9.93 2.47 9.36
N GLU A 26 10.16 2.45 10.66
CA GLU A 26 11.48 2.70 11.26
C GLU A 26 12.58 1.81 10.68
N GLY A 27 13.80 2.32 10.61
CA GLY A 27 14.99 1.58 10.14
C GLY A 27 14.96 1.20 8.67
N GLY A 28 14.15 1.90 7.87
CA GLY A 28 13.99 1.64 6.44
C GLY A 28 13.32 0.30 6.11
N ILE A 29 12.75 -0.41 7.11
CA ILE A 29 11.96 -1.63 6.85
C ILE A 29 10.54 -1.25 6.42
N THR A 30 9.79 -2.20 5.84
CA THR A 30 8.37 -2.03 5.58
C THR A 30 7.51 -2.87 6.51
N ARG A 31 6.22 -2.55 6.59
CA ARG A 31 5.20 -3.42 7.16
C ARG A 31 4.05 -3.59 6.19
N PHE A 32 3.30 -4.67 6.38
CA PHE A 32 2.04 -4.90 5.70
C PHE A 32 0.86 -4.57 6.59
N MET A 33 -0.17 -3.99 5.96
CA MET A 33 -1.51 -3.93 6.53
C MET A 33 -2.47 -4.61 5.57
N PRO A 34 -2.75 -5.92 5.78
CA PRO A 34 -3.82 -6.58 5.06
C PRO A 34 -5.17 -6.08 5.58
N VAL A 35 -6.05 -5.75 4.65
CA VAL A 35 -7.45 -5.40 4.90
C VAL A 35 -8.34 -6.54 4.43
N PHE A 36 -9.24 -6.97 5.30
CA PHE A 36 -10.18 -8.05 5.04
C PHE A 36 -11.61 -7.51 5.17
N THR A 37 -12.44 -7.72 4.19
CA THR A 37 -13.88 -7.39 4.27
C THR A 37 -14.63 -8.44 5.07
N ASP A 38 -14.19 -9.70 5.03
CA ASP A 38 -14.73 -10.80 5.83
C ASP A 38 -13.63 -11.52 6.63
N TYR A 39 -13.50 -11.17 7.91
CA TYR A 39 -12.53 -11.81 8.79
C TYR A 39 -12.84 -13.29 9.07
N LYS A 40 -14.07 -13.78 8.82
CA LYS A 40 -14.47 -15.14 9.11
C LYS A 40 -13.85 -16.17 8.17
N THR A 41 -13.35 -15.71 7.04
CA THR A 41 -12.76 -16.56 6.00
C THR A 41 -11.24 -16.69 6.08
N ILE A 42 -10.60 -16.01 7.04
CA ILE A 42 -9.15 -16.00 7.19
C ILE A 42 -8.69 -17.14 8.11
N GLY A 43 -7.55 -17.76 7.74
CA GLY A 43 -6.79 -18.64 8.62
C GLY A 43 -5.89 -17.87 9.57
N GLU A 44 -4.67 -18.37 9.78
CA GLU A 44 -3.68 -17.64 10.56
C GLU A 44 -3.17 -16.41 9.81
N VAL A 45 -3.04 -15.28 10.53
CA VAL A 45 -2.49 -14.03 10.00
C VAL A 45 -1.35 -13.56 10.89
N GLY A 46 -0.21 -13.27 10.27
CA GLY A 46 0.93 -12.71 10.98
C GLY A 46 2.28 -12.94 10.29
N PRO A 47 3.39 -12.67 11.02
CA PRO A 47 3.46 -12.23 12.43
C PRO A 47 2.90 -10.83 12.64
N VAL A 48 2.01 -10.71 13.63
CA VAL A 48 1.39 -9.42 14.00
C VAL A 48 2.42 -8.51 14.65
N ARG A 49 2.42 -7.24 14.27
CA ARG A 49 3.38 -6.21 14.73
C ARG A 49 2.71 -4.90 15.08
N SER A 50 3.51 -4.00 15.63
CA SER A 50 3.04 -2.73 16.18
C SER A 50 2.38 -1.84 15.14
N GLY A 51 1.26 -1.25 15.52
CA GLY A 51 0.54 -0.24 14.76
C GLY A 51 1.37 1.03 14.56
N ARG A 52 1.15 1.67 13.44
CA ARG A 52 1.76 2.95 13.07
C ARG A 52 0.69 3.88 12.51
N ASP A 53 0.83 5.16 12.77
CA ASP A 53 -0.15 6.17 12.41
C ASP A 53 -0.36 6.32 10.90
N GLN A 54 0.66 6.12 10.07
CA GLN A 54 0.51 6.17 8.62
C GLN A 54 -0.49 5.12 8.12
N PHE A 55 -0.53 3.94 8.70
CA PHE A 55 -1.54 2.93 8.38
C PHE A 55 -2.89 3.24 9.03
N PHE A 56 -2.86 3.66 10.29
CA PHE A 56 -4.08 4.01 11.01
C PHE A 56 -4.88 5.11 10.31
N ARG A 57 -4.19 6.15 9.83
CA ARG A 57 -4.82 7.25 9.07
C ARG A 57 -5.47 6.81 7.75
N LEU A 58 -5.06 5.68 7.17
CA LEU A 58 -5.70 5.12 5.98
C LEU A 58 -7.03 4.45 6.30
N ILE A 59 -7.13 3.76 7.44
CA ILE A 59 -8.30 2.96 7.82
C ILE A 59 -9.28 3.69 8.74
N LEU A 60 -8.87 4.82 9.31
CA LEU A 60 -9.71 5.62 10.19
C LEU A 60 -11.04 6.05 9.53
N PRO A 61 -11.07 6.51 8.26
CA PRO A 61 -12.32 6.83 7.58
C PRO A 61 -13.27 5.64 7.44
N TRP A 62 -12.74 4.43 7.39
CA TRP A 62 -13.51 3.19 7.24
C TRP A 62 -14.03 2.64 8.56
N GLN A 63 -13.62 3.18 9.70
CA GLN A 63 -13.94 2.65 11.02
C GLN A 63 -13.58 1.15 11.15
N ALA A 64 -12.48 0.74 10.53
CA ALA A 64 -12.04 -0.65 10.52
C ALA A 64 -11.54 -1.09 11.89
N LEU A 65 -11.76 -2.34 12.27
CA LEU A 65 -11.10 -2.93 13.43
C LEU A 65 -9.60 -3.07 13.15
N TYR A 66 -8.77 -2.31 13.87
CA TYR A 66 -7.33 -2.26 13.68
C TYR A 66 -6.62 -3.19 14.66
N ILE A 67 -6.08 -4.30 14.13
CA ILE A 67 -5.43 -5.34 14.94
C ILE A 67 -3.92 -5.22 14.79
N HIS A 68 -3.21 -5.11 15.93
CA HIS A 68 -1.76 -4.99 16.00
C HIS A 68 -1.24 -5.45 17.37
N GLU A 69 0.06 -5.58 17.50
CA GLU A 69 0.74 -5.93 18.77
C GLU A 69 1.80 -4.86 19.05
N GLY A 70 1.58 -4.03 20.05
CA GLY A 70 2.33 -2.80 20.27
C GLY A 70 1.90 -1.66 19.33
N GLN A 71 2.31 -0.43 19.64
CA GLN A 71 2.03 0.76 18.83
C GLN A 71 3.05 1.86 19.09
N SER A 72 3.19 2.81 18.17
CA SER A 72 3.96 4.02 18.43
C SER A 72 3.18 4.99 19.29
N VAL A 73 3.90 5.89 19.96
CA VAL A 73 3.28 6.96 20.78
C VAL A 73 2.38 7.86 19.95
N VAL A 74 2.77 8.14 18.72
CA VAL A 74 1.98 8.96 17.79
C VAL A 74 0.70 8.23 17.40
N MET A 75 0.78 6.94 17.04
CA MET A 75 -0.40 6.14 16.74
C MET A 75 -1.35 6.05 17.93
N GLN A 76 -0.82 5.89 19.15
CA GLN A 76 -1.62 5.90 20.37
C GLN A 76 -2.37 7.22 20.54
N GLN A 77 -1.69 8.34 20.30
CA GLN A 77 -2.33 9.67 20.38
C GLN A 77 -3.45 9.82 19.36
N TYR A 78 -3.25 9.41 18.11
CA TYR A 78 -4.33 9.38 17.12
C TYR A 78 -5.53 8.55 17.55
N ALA A 79 -5.30 7.37 18.14
CA ALA A 79 -6.40 6.52 18.60
C ALA A 79 -7.19 7.16 19.75
N ILE A 80 -6.55 7.97 20.59
CA ILE A 80 -7.19 8.76 21.65
C ILE A 80 -7.96 9.94 21.05
N ASP A 81 -7.32 10.73 20.19
CA ASP A 81 -7.89 11.95 19.62
C ASP A 81 -9.15 11.68 18.77
N PHE A 82 -9.21 10.51 18.11
CA PHE A 82 -10.35 10.10 17.31
C PHE A 82 -11.29 9.11 18.01
N ASP A 83 -11.15 8.92 19.33
CA ASP A 83 -11.97 8.02 20.15
C ASP A 83 -12.14 6.62 19.52
N TYR A 84 -11.02 6.07 19.06
CA TYR A 84 -11.05 4.80 18.31
C TYR A 84 -11.28 3.58 19.24
N GLY A 85 -11.10 3.74 20.54
CA GLY A 85 -11.55 2.84 21.61
C GLY A 85 -11.35 1.36 21.30
N LYS A 86 -12.45 0.61 21.28
CA LYS A 86 -12.47 -0.84 21.03
C LYS A 86 -12.07 -1.25 19.61
N LEU A 87 -12.03 -0.32 18.67
CA LEU A 87 -11.56 -0.57 17.29
C LEU A 87 -10.04 -0.60 17.20
N ASN A 88 -9.34 -0.07 18.19
CA ASN A 88 -7.89 -0.12 18.33
C ASN A 88 -7.49 -1.33 19.19
N ASN A 89 -7.29 -2.48 18.57
CA ASN A 89 -6.86 -3.67 19.28
C ASN A 89 -5.34 -3.80 19.30
N ASN A 90 -4.75 -3.67 20.47
CA ASN A 90 -3.29 -3.64 20.68
C ASN A 90 -2.77 -4.93 21.36
N ASP A 91 -3.40 -6.08 21.12
CA ASP A 91 -2.99 -7.38 21.67
C ASP A 91 -3.10 -8.53 20.68
N GLY A 92 -3.09 -8.22 19.39
CA GLY A 92 -3.22 -9.21 18.33
C GLY A 92 -4.57 -9.93 18.32
N ALA A 93 -5.65 -9.30 18.83
CA ALA A 93 -6.99 -9.88 18.97
C ALA A 93 -6.99 -11.22 19.74
N ASN A 94 -6.37 -11.23 20.92
CA ASN A 94 -6.16 -12.45 21.71
C ASN A 94 -5.36 -13.53 20.98
N GLY A 95 -4.47 -13.10 20.10
CA GLY A 95 -3.60 -13.98 19.33
C GLY A 95 -2.64 -14.80 20.17
N TYR A 96 -1.92 -15.67 19.52
CA TYR A 96 -0.96 -16.57 20.18
C TYR A 96 0.43 -16.45 19.57
N ARG A 97 1.42 -17.00 20.25
CA ARG A 97 2.82 -16.98 19.81
C ARG A 97 3.29 -18.35 19.35
N ASP A 98 3.77 -18.41 18.11
CA ASP A 98 4.41 -19.60 17.56
C ASP A 98 5.94 -19.46 17.63
N TYR A 99 6.55 -20.12 18.60
CA TYR A 99 7.99 -20.08 18.84
C TYR A 99 8.78 -21.10 18.00
N GLY A 100 8.11 -22.10 17.44
CA GLY A 100 8.75 -23.22 16.73
C GLY A 100 9.05 -22.96 15.27
N ARG A 101 8.67 -21.81 14.76
CA ARG A 101 8.74 -21.48 13.34
C ARG A 101 10.18 -21.36 12.85
N VAL A 102 10.41 -21.86 11.64
CA VAL A 102 11.66 -21.69 10.89
C VAL A 102 11.50 -20.51 9.92
N ASN A 103 12.55 -19.70 9.77
CA ASN A 103 12.51 -18.58 8.84
C ASN A 103 12.59 -19.05 7.37
N TRP A 104 12.41 -18.12 6.44
CA TRP A 104 12.42 -18.35 4.99
C TRP A 104 13.64 -19.16 4.48
N ALA A 105 14.82 -18.98 5.07
CA ALA A 105 16.03 -19.70 4.65
C ALA A 105 16.09 -21.15 5.17
N GLY A 106 15.03 -21.68 5.76
CA GLY A 106 15.01 -22.99 6.41
C GLY A 106 15.85 -23.06 7.67
N LYS A 107 16.23 -21.90 8.21
CA LYS A 107 17.01 -21.79 9.45
C LYS A 107 16.14 -21.30 10.57
N SER A 108 16.26 -21.92 11.71
CA SER A 108 15.68 -21.39 12.93
C SER A 108 16.34 -20.06 13.30
N TYR A 109 15.53 -19.13 13.75
CA TYR A 109 16.01 -17.88 14.29
C TYR A 109 16.33 -18.05 15.79
N ASN A 110 17.38 -17.41 16.28
CA ASN A 110 17.76 -17.47 17.72
C ASN A 110 17.90 -18.89 18.28
N ASN A 111 18.70 -19.76 17.65
CA ASN A 111 18.95 -21.15 18.10
C ASN A 111 17.71 -22.04 18.13
N GLY A 112 16.77 -21.85 17.23
CA GLY A 112 15.57 -22.67 17.08
C GLY A 112 14.27 -21.96 17.43
N THR A 113 14.36 -20.69 17.86
CA THR A 113 13.20 -19.86 18.18
C THR A 113 13.27 -18.53 17.43
N LEU A 114 12.14 -18.02 16.98
CA LEU A 114 12.05 -16.65 16.48
C LEU A 114 12.21 -15.66 17.63
N ALA A 115 12.70 -14.46 17.35
CA ALA A 115 12.57 -13.36 18.29
C ALA A 115 11.10 -13.10 18.59
N LEU A 116 10.81 -12.66 19.83
CA LEU A 116 9.44 -12.51 20.34
C LEU A 116 8.55 -11.70 19.40
N GLU A 117 9.10 -10.67 18.80
CA GLU A 117 8.42 -9.78 17.86
C GLU A 117 8.05 -10.40 16.51
N HIS A 118 8.45 -11.64 16.23
CA HIS A 118 8.13 -12.36 14.99
C HIS A 118 7.22 -13.56 15.22
N THR A 119 6.62 -13.68 16.39
CA THR A 119 5.90 -14.91 16.80
C THR A 119 4.41 -14.73 17.04
N MET A 120 3.86 -13.51 17.00
CA MET A 120 2.43 -13.28 17.26
C MET A 120 1.61 -13.58 16.01
N TYR A 121 0.57 -14.41 16.17
CA TYR A 121 -0.42 -14.73 15.14
C TYR A 121 -1.83 -14.57 15.67
N THR A 122 -2.76 -14.26 14.78
CA THR A 122 -4.19 -14.24 15.06
C THR A 122 -4.94 -15.02 13.96
N ASN A 123 -6.23 -15.26 14.16
CA ASN A 123 -7.09 -15.95 13.20
C ASN A 123 -8.54 -15.51 13.36
N ALA A 124 -9.45 -16.05 12.54
CA ALA A 124 -10.88 -15.74 12.55
C ALA A 124 -11.51 -15.93 13.95
N ASP A 125 -11.19 -17.04 14.63
CA ASP A 125 -11.77 -17.35 15.95
C ASP A 125 -11.32 -16.36 17.02
N ASN A 126 -10.03 -16.00 17.03
CA ASN A 126 -9.49 -15.01 17.94
C ASN A 126 -10.14 -13.64 17.73
N ILE A 127 -10.32 -13.24 16.48
CA ILE A 127 -10.98 -11.98 16.12
C ILE A 127 -12.45 -12.00 16.55
N ALA A 128 -13.18 -13.10 16.28
CA ALA A 128 -14.56 -13.25 16.71
C ALA A 128 -14.71 -13.18 18.23
N ASN A 129 -13.82 -13.84 18.97
CA ASN A 129 -13.79 -13.79 20.43
C ASN A 129 -13.52 -12.38 20.95
N TYR A 130 -12.59 -11.64 20.34
CA TYR A 130 -12.34 -10.24 20.70
C TYR A 130 -13.59 -9.38 20.46
N ILE A 131 -14.18 -9.45 19.25
CA ILE A 131 -15.40 -8.71 18.89
C ILE A 131 -16.51 -8.96 19.91
N SER A 132 -16.75 -10.23 20.26
CA SER A 132 -17.79 -10.63 21.20
C SER A 132 -17.47 -10.16 22.63
N SER A 133 -16.27 -10.44 23.13
CA SER A 133 -15.88 -10.12 24.52
C SER A 133 -15.85 -8.64 24.81
N GLN A 134 -15.45 -7.82 23.82
CA GLN A 134 -15.41 -6.36 23.93
C GLN A 134 -16.69 -5.67 23.48
N ASN A 135 -17.66 -6.46 23.00
CA ASN A 135 -18.89 -5.92 22.41
C ASN A 135 -18.58 -4.85 21.36
N VAL A 136 -17.76 -5.21 20.38
CA VAL A 136 -17.39 -4.31 19.27
C VAL A 136 -18.58 -4.22 18.30
N ASP A 137 -19.07 -2.99 18.08
CA ASP A 137 -20.08 -2.76 17.06
C ASP A 137 -19.44 -2.87 15.66
N MET A 138 -19.83 -3.87 14.90
CA MET A 138 -19.37 -4.06 13.51
C MET A 138 -20.30 -3.42 12.46
N ASN A 139 -21.42 -2.80 12.89
CA ASN A 139 -22.40 -2.16 11.98
C ASN A 139 -22.30 -0.62 12.09
N ARG A 140 -21.10 -0.09 12.00
CA ARG A 140 -20.87 1.35 12.11
C ARG A 140 -21.08 2.06 10.78
N THR A 141 -21.50 3.33 10.87
CA THR A 141 -21.43 4.23 9.72
C THR A 141 -19.98 4.61 9.44
N TYR A 142 -19.56 4.53 8.20
CA TYR A 142 -18.21 4.86 7.77
C TYR A 142 -18.23 5.67 6.47
N ASN A 143 -17.11 6.33 6.17
CA ASN A 143 -16.93 7.00 4.90
C ASN A 143 -16.63 5.95 3.82
N SER A 144 -17.60 5.71 2.93
CA SER A 144 -17.48 4.74 1.84
C SER A 144 -16.82 5.30 0.58
N THR A 145 -16.54 6.61 0.54
CA THR A 145 -15.88 7.22 -0.61
C THR A 145 -14.38 7.00 -0.53
N PHE A 146 -13.89 6.04 -1.30
CA PHE A 146 -12.46 5.74 -1.44
C PHE A 146 -12.15 5.39 -2.91
N PHE A 147 -11.73 4.19 -3.23
CA PHE A 147 -11.45 3.81 -4.62
C PHE A 147 -12.75 3.62 -5.42
N ASN A 148 -12.76 4.10 -6.65
CA ASN A 148 -13.88 3.90 -7.57
C ASN A 148 -13.73 2.54 -8.27
N PHE A 149 -14.19 1.47 -7.62
CA PHE A 149 -14.11 0.13 -8.17
C PHE A 149 -15.15 -0.10 -9.25
N VAL A 150 -14.71 -0.62 -10.39
CA VAL A 150 -15.55 -0.94 -11.56
C VAL A 150 -15.29 -2.39 -11.98
N ASP A 151 -16.35 -3.14 -12.24
CA ASP A 151 -16.21 -4.47 -12.79
C ASP A 151 -16.01 -4.42 -14.31
N TYR A 152 -14.77 -4.51 -14.74
CA TYR A 152 -14.41 -4.50 -16.16
C TYR A 152 -14.91 -5.72 -16.94
N ARG A 153 -15.42 -6.77 -16.27
CA ARG A 153 -16.05 -7.92 -16.90
C ARG A 153 -17.51 -7.66 -17.29
N LEU A 154 -18.17 -6.72 -16.63
CA LEU A 154 -19.60 -6.41 -16.80
C LEU A 154 -19.86 -5.23 -17.74
N GLY A 155 -18.84 -4.43 -18.04
CA GLY A 155 -18.95 -3.23 -18.86
C GLY A 155 -17.98 -3.20 -20.03
N THR A 156 -17.92 -2.06 -20.68
CA THR A 156 -16.81 -1.75 -21.59
C THR A 156 -15.55 -1.65 -20.77
N THR A 157 -14.66 -2.62 -20.94
CA THR A 157 -13.32 -2.57 -20.36
C THR A 157 -12.67 -1.27 -20.78
N ARG A 158 -12.20 -0.49 -19.81
CA ARG A 158 -11.46 0.71 -20.12
C ARG A 158 -10.18 0.33 -20.85
N ASP A 159 -9.99 0.89 -22.03
CA ASP A 159 -8.75 0.73 -22.79
C ASP A 159 -7.66 1.60 -22.14
N LEU A 160 -6.80 0.99 -21.31
CA LEU A 160 -5.64 1.68 -20.73
C LEU A 160 -4.60 2.05 -21.80
N SER A 161 -4.77 1.63 -23.07
CA SER A 161 -3.89 2.06 -24.16
C SER A 161 -4.30 3.41 -24.76
N SER A 162 -5.52 3.91 -24.46
CA SER A 162 -5.96 5.22 -24.94
C SER A 162 -5.26 6.32 -24.13
N SER A 163 -4.45 7.14 -24.81
CA SER A 163 -3.81 8.31 -24.19
C SER A 163 -4.85 9.31 -23.73
N ILE A 164 -4.67 9.79 -22.51
CA ILE A 164 -5.38 10.97 -22.03
C ILE A 164 -4.72 12.13 -22.67
N ASP A 165 -5.03 13.00 -23.33
CA ASP A 165 -4.55 14.21 -23.96
C ASP A 165 -3.15 14.17 -24.60
N SER A 166 -3.11 14.44 -25.90
CA SER A 166 -1.86 14.55 -26.66
C SER A 166 -0.94 15.65 -26.12
N ALA A 167 -1.48 16.77 -25.65
CA ALA A 167 -0.68 17.90 -25.16
C ALA A 167 0.09 17.54 -23.87
N TYR A 168 -0.52 16.76 -22.95
CA TYR A 168 0.19 16.24 -21.80
C TYR A 168 1.28 15.25 -22.21
N SER A 169 0.93 14.32 -23.10
CA SER A 169 1.85 13.28 -23.57
C SER A 169 3.05 13.86 -24.31
N ASP A 170 2.86 14.94 -25.07
CA ASP A 170 3.93 15.62 -25.79
C ASP A 170 4.95 16.29 -24.86
N LYS A 171 4.47 16.79 -23.70
CA LYS A 171 5.32 17.50 -22.74
C LYS A 171 5.93 16.60 -21.66
N TYR A 172 5.17 15.62 -21.19
CA TYR A 172 5.51 14.82 -20.00
C TYR A 172 5.60 13.31 -20.27
N GLY A 173 5.52 12.92 -21.56
CA GLY A 173 5.47 11.53 -21.97
C GLY A 173 4.09 10.89 -21.77
N PRO A 174 3.93 9.64 -22.23
CA PRO A 174 2.64 8.96 -22.24
C PRO A 174 2.05 8.82 -20.83
N VAL A 175 0.75 9.03 -20.71
CA VAL A 175 0.00 8.76 -19.49
C VAL A 175 -0.09 7.25 -19.24
N VAL A 176 -0.24 6.48 -20.33
CA VAL A 176 -0.30 5.01 -20.30
C VAL A 176 0.94 4.43 -20.99
N SER A 177 1.57 3.46 -20.37
CA SER A 177 2.76 2.75 -20.86
C SER A 177 2.65 1.26 -20.62
N ASP A 178 3.63 0.48 -21.07
CA ASP A 178 3.77 -0.91 -20.65
C ASP A 178 4.02 -1.00 -19.16
N GLY A 179 3.41 -1.97 -18.51
CA GLY A 179 3.45 -2.18 -17.07
C GLY A 179 3.51 -3.67 -16.72
N GLN A 180 4.18 -4.49 -17.55
CA GLN A 180 4.34 -5.92 -17.26
C GLN A 180 5.37 -6.18 -16.14
N TYR A 181 6.23 -5.23 -15.89
CA TYR A 181 7.21 -5.22 -14.81
C TYR A 181 7.07 -3.95 -14.00
N VAL A 182 7.12 -4.06 -12.70
CA VAL A 182 7.33 -2.92 -11.81
C VAL A 182 8.23 -3.31 -10.65
N GLU A 183 9.27 -2.50 -10.39
CA GLU A 183 10.15 -2.62 -9.22
C GLU A 183 10.03 -1.34 -8.40
N ILE A 184 9.72 -1.51 -7.12
CA ILE A 184 9.44 -0.46 -6.16
C ILE A 184 10.54 -0.48 -5.09
N VAL A 185 11.19 0.64 -4.87
CA VAL A 185 12.21 0.81 -3.84
C VAL A 185 11.57 1.54 -2.67
N HIS A 186 11.45 0.89 -1.52
CA HIS A 186 10.98 1.50 -0.28
C HIS A 186 12.12 2.10 0.53
N SER A 187 13.28 1.49 0.40
CA SER A 187 14.55 1.88 1.00
C SER A 187 15.69 1.10 0.35
N GLN A 188 16.93 1.41 0.72
CA GLN A 188 18.09 0.68 0.25
C GLN A 188 17.98 -0.85 0.43
N SER A 189 17.34 -1.30 1.52
CA SER A 189 17.25 -2.71 1.89
C SER A 189 15.91 -3.37 1.58
N TYR A 190 14.88 -2.60 1.28
CA TYR A 190 13.52 -3.12 1.07
C TYR A 190 12.99 -2.72 -0.29
N LYS A 191 12.85 -3.73 -1.14
CA LYS A 191 12.34 -3.59 -2.51
C LYS A 191 11.29 -4.65 -2.77
N THR A 192 10.25 -4.26 -3.49
CA THR A 192 9.18 -5.15 -3.94
C THR A 192 9.06 -5.03 -5.45
N ARG A 193 8.89 -6.16 -6.15
CA ARG A 193 8.60 -6.14 -7.59
C ARG A 193 7.42 -7.02 -7.94
N PHE A 194 6.82 -6.72 -9.08
CA PHE A 194 5.72 -7.48 -9.64
C PHE A 194 6.01 -7.84 -11.08
N LEU A 195 5.69 -9.09 -11.43
CA LEU A 195 5.80 -9.65 -12.76
C LEU A 195 4.40 -10.00 -13.24
N TYR A 196 3.98 -9.43 -14.36
CA TYR A 196 2.66 -9.67 -14.91
C TYR A 196 2.55 -11.06 -15.53
N ASP A 197 1.61 -11.85 -15.02
CA ASP A 197 1.19 -13.12 -15.62
C ASP A 197 -0.01 -12.86 -16.54
N ASN A 198 0.26 -12.86 -17.83
CA ASN A 198 -0.75 -12.65 -18.87
C ASN A 198 -1.80 -13.77 -18.94
N THR A 199 -1.48 -14.97 -18.44
CA THR A 199 -2.42 -16.10 -18.47
C THR A 199 -3.53 -15.93 -17.44
N ASN A 200 -3.17 -15.46 -16.24
CA ASN A 200 -4.09 -15.30 -15.12
C ASN A 200 -4.53 -13.85 -14.91
N ASN A 201 -3.97 -12.90 -15.69
CA ASN A 201 -4.22 -11.47 -15.57
C ASN A 201 -3.96 -10.92 -14.16
N VAL A 202 -2.80 -11.26 -13.61
CA VAL A 202 -2.37 -10.87 -12.26
C VAL A 202 -0.89 -10.50 -12.24
N TYR A 203 -0.50 -9.74 -11.24
CA TYR A 203 0.88 -9.38 -10.92
C TYR A 203 1.40 -10.29 -9.80
N LEU A 204 2.41 -11.08 -10.09
CA LEU A 204 3.07 -11.98 -9.14
C LEU A 204 4.08 -11.20 -8.30
N MET A 205 3.90 -11.22 -6.98
CA MET A 205 4.71 -10.45 -6.05
C MET A 205 6.02 -11.15 -5.71
N GLN A 206 7.11 -10.41 -5.77
CA GLN A 206 8.42 -10.83 -5.27
C GLN A 206 9.01 -9.74 -4.38
N GLN A 207 9.80 -10.15 -3.40
CA GLN A 207 10.55 -9.24 -2.54
C GLN A 207 12.04 -9.54 -2.58
N ASN A 208 12.84 -8.48 -2.40
CA ASN A 208 14.29 -8.65 -2.32
C ASN A 208 14.67 -9.30 -0.99
N PHE A 209 15.61 -10.24 -1.07
CA PHE A 209 16.18 -10.93 0.05
C PHE A 209 17.71 -10.97 -0.10
N SER A 210 18.41 -10.11 0.63
CA SER A 210 19.87 -10.04 0.59
C SER A 210 20.45 -9.97 -0.83
N GLY A 211 19.87 -9.12 -1.67
CA GLY A 211 20.30 -8.93 -3.06
C GLY A 211 19.64 -9.89 -4.06
N ASN A 212 18.83 -10.85 -3.64
CA ASN A 212 18.14 -11.79 -4.53
C ASN A 212 16.63 -11.60 -4.46
N TRP A 213 15.96 -11.76 -5.57
CA TRP A 213 14.50 -11.76 -5.64
C TRP A 213 13.94 -13.14 -5.28
N ARG A 214 12.89 -13.14 -4.49
CA ARG A 214 12.17 -14.35 -4.09
C ARG A 214 10.68 -14.10 -4.14
N ASP A 215 9.93 -15.13 -4.49
CA ASP A 215 8.48 -15.11 -4.42
C ASP A 215 8.02 -14.75 -3.01
N THR A 216 7.06 -13.84 -2.91
CA THR A 216 6.38 -13.55 -1.65
C THR A 216 5.27 -14.57 -1.50
N ILE A 217 5.42 -15.50 -0.56
CA ILE A 217 4.50 -16.62 -0.39
C ILE A 217 3.71 -16.50 0.91
N ASP A 218 2.52 -17.09 0.91
CA ASP A 218 1.65 -17.23 2.06
C ASP A 218 1.77 -18.66 2.62
N GLU A 219 2.46 -18.79 3.74
CA GLU A 219 2.71 -20.08 4.37
C GLU A 219 1.42 -20.78 4.87
N GLU A 220 0.40 -20.01 5.25
CA GLU A 220 -0.89 -20.54 5.68
C GLU A 220 -1.63 -21.27 4.56
N TYR A 221 -1.42 -20.84 3.32
CA TYR A 221 -2.13 -21.38 2.15
C TYR A 221 -1.20 -22.11 1.19
N ASN A 222 -0.40 -23.06 1.72
CA ASN A 222 0.49 -23.96 0.97
C ASN A 222 1.51 -23.20 0.10
N ASP A 223 2.16 -22.19 0.68
CA ASP A 223 3.16 -21.39 0.00
C ASP A 223 2.64 -20.71 -1.28
N TYR A 224 1.34 -20.35 -1.28
CA TYR A 224 0.72 -19.65 -2.38
C TYR A 224 1.43 -18.31 -2.62
N GLN A 225 1.96 -18.10 -3.83
CA GLN A 225 2.57 -16.83 -4.19
C GLN A 225 1.53 -15.71 -4.19
N LEU A 226 1.83 -14.61 -3.50
CA LEU A 226 0.95 -13.44 -3.48
C LEU A 226 0.83 -12.87 -4.89
N GLN A 227 -0.41 -12.59 -5.29
CA GLN A 227 -0.73 -12.07 -6.61
C GLN A 227 -1.93 -11.13 -6.55
N PHE A 228 -1.89 -10.10 -7.37
CA PHE A 228 -2.88 -9.03 -7.37
C PHE A 228 -3.25 -8.65 -8.81
N PRO A 229 -4.54 -8.54 -9.17
CA PRO A 229 -4.93 -7.94 -10.45
C PRO A 229 -4.63 -6.43 -10.49
N ASN A 230 -4.56 -5.75 -9.34
CA ASN A 230 -4.32 -4.32 -9.23
C ASN A 230 -3.06 -4.04 -8.42
N VAL A 231 -2.15 -3.22 -8.97
CA VAL A 231 -0.99 -2.70 -8.25
C VAL A 231 -1.03 -1.17 -8.31
N ILE A 232 -0.97 -0.53 -7.15
CA ILE A 232 -1.06 0.94 -7.02
C ILE A 232 0.17 1.42 -6.26
N VAL A 233 0.93 2.33 -6.88
CA VAL A 233 2.14 2.93 -6.30
C VAL A 233 1.91 4.42 -6.17
N LEU A 234 1.96 4.95 -4.95
CA LEU A 234 1.70 6.36 -4.65
C LEU A 234 2.97 6.99 -4.06
N PHE A 235 3.26 8.23 -4.43
CA PHE A 235 4.43 8.95 -3.95
C PHE A 235 4.04 10.13 -3.09
N THR A 236 4.77 10.31 -1.99
CA THR A 236 4.67 11.46 -1.09
C THR A 236 5.96 11.64 -0.29
N ASP A 237 6.05 12.73 0.47
CA ASP A 237 7.15 12.94 1.41
C ASP A 237 7.01 11.99 2.62
N ILE A 238 8.07 11.25 2.92
CA ILE A 238 8.16 10.37 4.09
C ILE A 238 9.45 10.69 4.83
N HIS A 239 9.32 11.23 6.02
CA HIS A 239 10.46 11.63 6.84
C HIS A 239 10.28 11.21 8.31
N THR A 240 11.36 11.28 9.06
CA THR A 240 11.31 11.02 10.51
C THR A 240 10.56 12.13 11.23
N TYR A 241 9.65 11.78 12.15
CA TYR A 241 8.98 12.76 13.00
C TYR A 241 9.99 13.60 13.76
N PRO A 242 9.83 14.94 13.82
CA PRO A 242 10.66 15.79 14.68
C PRO A 242 10.64 15.33 16.14
N GLY A 243 11.81 15.20 16.75
CA GLY A 243 11.95 14.68 18.12
C GLY A 243 11.95 13.15 18.25
N HIS A 244 11.87 12.43 17.15
CA HIS A 244 11.92 10.97 17.11
C HIS A 244 13.09 10.42 16.28
N GLU A 245 14.15 11.19 16.11
CA GLU A 245 15.32 10.84 15.30
C GLU A 245 16.05 9.59 15.82
N THR A 246 16.02 9.35 17.12
CA THR A 246 16.65 8.16 17.72
C THR A 246 15.84 6.88 17.49
N THR A 247 14.54 6.99 17.31
CA THR A 247 13.63 5.87 17.06
C THR A 247 13.28 5.72 15.60
N ASP A 248 13.65 6.71 14.78
CA ASP A 248 13.36 6.79 13.35
C ASP A 248 11.86 6.61 13.02
N LEU A 249 10.98 7.14 13.87
CA LEU A 249 9.54 7.03 13.66
C LEU A 249 9.12 7.83 12.42
N GLN A 250 8.52 7.16 11.44
CA GLN A 250 8.23 7.75 10.13
C GLN A 250 6.91 8.48 10.10
N TYR A 251 6.91 9.72 9.59
CA TYR A 251 5.76 10.49 9.18
C TYR A 251 5.51 10.34 7.68
N VAL A 252 4.28 10.10 7.28
CA VAL A 252 3.84 10.08 5.88
C VAL A 252 2.93 11.28 5.63
N GLU A 253 3.29 12.13 4.68
CA GLU A 253 2.52 13.32 4.35
C GLU A 253 1.31 12.97 3.47
N TYR A 254 0.10 13.16 4.00
CA TYR A 254 -1.15 12.87 3.31
C TYR A 254 -1.93 14.11 2.89
N SER A 255 -1.54 15.30 3.36
CA SER A 255 -2.36 16.50 3.24
C SER A 255 -2.43 17.04 1.82
N TRP A 256 -1.40 16.74 1.00
CA TRP A 256 -1.25 17.38 -0.32
C TRP A 256 -1.73 16.54 -1.49
N GLY A 257 -1.74 15.23 -1.35
CA GLY A 257 -1.85 14.34 -2.50
C GLY A 257 -0.56 14.29 -3.34
N GLY A 258 -0.62 13.62 -4.47
CA GLY A 258 0.56 13.47 -5.33
C GLY A 258 0.32 12.61 -6.54
N ILE A 259 1.39 12.43 -7.33
CA ILE A 259 1.41 11.52 -8.46
C ILE A 259 1.48 10.07 -7.95
N GLY A 260 0.84 9.19 -8.69
CA GLY A 260 0.92 7.75 -8.50
C GLY A 260 0.82 7.01 -9.83
N TYR A 261 0.87 5.70 -9.73
CA TYR A 261 0.74 4.78 -10.85
C TYR A 261 -0.25 3.69 -10.50
N TYR A 262 -1.11 3.37 -11.45
CA TYR A 262 -2.02 2.24 -11.41
C TYR A 262 -1.64 1.23 -12.48
N LEU A 263 -1.37 0.00 -12.08
CA LEU A 263 -1.03 -1.09 -12.98
C LEU A 263 -2.17 -2.11 -13.00
N TYR A 264 -2.62 -2.42 -14.21
CA TYR A 264 -3.66 -3.40 -14.51
C TYR A 264 -3.48 -3.97 -15.93
N GLY A 265 -3.68 -5.27 -16.11
CA GLY A 265 -3.66 -5.89 -17.45
C GLY A 265 -2.34 -5.74 -18.20
N GLY A 266 -1.21 -5.68 -17.48
CA GLY A 266 0.11 -5.49 -18.09
C GLY A 266 0.39 -4.06 -18.56
N LYS A 267 -0.46 -3.10 -18.22
CA LYS A 267 -0.29 -1.67 -18.50
C LYS A 267 -0.12 -0.88 -17.20
N CYS A 268 0.51 0.27 -17.34
CA CYS A 268 0.73 1.23 -16.26
C CYS A 268 0.14 2.58 -16.64
N GLU A 269 -0.66 3.16 -15.78
CA GLU A 269 -1.25 4.48 -15.95
C GLU A 269 -0.79 5.43 -14.86
N LYS A 270 -0.40 6.65 -15.24
CA LYS A 270 -0.15 7.74 -14.30
C LYS A 270 -1.48 8.25 -13.77
N ILE A 271 -1.57 8.36 -12.46
CA ILE A 271 -2.77 8.85 -11.75
C ILE A 271 -2.39 9.93 -10.76
N TYR A 272 -3.37 10.57 -10.18
CA TYR A 272 -3.23 11.47 -9.03
C TYR A 272 -3.94 10.87 -7.82
N TRP A 273 -3.40 11.05 -6.62
CA TRP A 273 -4.06 10.63 -5.38
C TRP A 273 -4.26 11.80 -4.43
N GLN A 274 -5.31 11.73 -3.62
CA GLN A 274 -5.59 12.67 -2.55
C GLN A 274 -6.08 11.94 -1.32
N LYS A 275 -5.75 12.46 -0.15
CA LYS A 275 -6.34 12.02 1.10
C LYS A 275 -6.75 13.22 1.98
N GLY A 276 -5.83 14.11 2.35
CA GLY A 276 -6.10 15.26 3.21
C GLY A 276 -6.08 14.89 4.70
N THR A 277 -7.10 15.29 5.44
CA THR A 277 -7.21 15.07 6.88
C THR A 277 -7.27 13.58 7.23
N PRO A 278 -7.02 13.18 8.50
CA PRO A 278 -7.15 11.79 8.93
C PRO A 278 -8.52 11.16 8.65
N LEU A 279 -9.60 11.94 8.66
CA LEU A 279 -10.97 11.48 8.43
C LEU A 279 -11.36 11.38 6.95
N GLU A 280 -10.55 11.93 6.05
CA GLU A 280 -10.79 11.81 4.61
C GLU A 280 -10.20 10.51 4.08
N ALA A 281 -10.93 9.84 3.19
CA ALA A 281 -10.48 8.60 2.58
C ALA A 281 -9.42 8.88 1.50
N LEU A 282 -8.52 7.93 1.30
CA LEU A 282 -7.60 7.92 0.17
C LEU A 282 -8.40 7.73 -1.13
N ARG A 283 -8.22 8.65 -2.08
CA ARG A 283 -8.93 8.68 -3.36
C ARG A 283 -7.94 8.79 -4.50
N LEU A 284 -8.30 8.21 -5.63
CA LEU A 284 -7.50 8.19 -6.86
C LEU A 284 -8.26 8.93 -7.95
N TYR A 285 -7.55 9.71 -8.74
CA TYR A 285 -8.08 10.54 -9.81
C TYR A 285 -7.26 10.38 -11.07
N TYR A 286 -7.88 10.62 -12.23
CA TYR A 286 -7.13 10.81 -13.46
C TYR A 286 -6.34 12.12 -13.42
N LEU A 287 -5.31 12.20 -14.27
CA LEU A 287 -4.63 13.46 -14.52
C LEU A 287 -5.44 14.29 -15.51
N ASN A 288 -5.39 15.62 -15.34
CA ASN A 288 -5.84 16.56 -16.36
C ASN A 288 -4.74 16.85 -17.40
N GLU A 289 -5.03 17.64 -18.38
CA GLU A 289 -4.10 18.04 -19.46
C GLU A 289 -2.79 18.70 -18.98
N ASN A 290 -2.78 19.23 -17.76
CA ASN A 290 -1.62 19.87 -17.14
C ASN A 290 -0.86 18.90 -16.22
N GLY A 291 -1.27 17.62 -16.13
CA GLY A 291 -0.67 16.64 -15.23
C GLY A 291 -1.02 16.83 -13.76
N GLN A 292 -2.06 17.59 -13.48
CA GLN A 292 -2.59 17.82 -12.14
C GLN A 292 -3.79 16.91 -11.87
N CYS A 293 -4.28 16.92 -10.64
CA CYS A 293 -5.50 16.22 -10.28
C CYS A 293 -6.69 16.70 -11.13
N SER A 294 -7.39 15.78 -11.75
CA SER A 294 -8.70 16.07 -12.36
C SER A 294 -9.82 15.90 -11.34
N ASP A 295 -11.05 16.31 -11.70
CA ASP A 295 -12.26 16.06 -10.90
C ASP A 295 -12.83 14.65 -11.11
N THR A 296 -12.24 13.85 -12.01
CA THR A 296 -12.75 12.53 -12.37
C THR A 296 -12.04 11.44 -11.57
N PRO A 297 -12.77 10.69 -10.71
CA PRO A 297 -12.21 9.56 -10.00
C PRO A 297 -11.65 8.50 -10.97
N CYS A 298 -10.45 7.99 -10.68
CA CYS A 298 -9.85 6.92 -11.44
C CYS A 298 -10.62 5.62 -11.21
N GLU A 299 -11.02 4.95 -12.28
CA GLU A 299 -11.63 3.63 -12.22
C GLU A 299 -10.56 2.56 -11.95
N ILE A 300 -10.79 1.78 -10.91
CA ILE A 300 -9.96 0.64 -10.52
C ILE A 300 -10.75 -0.63 -10.75
N ASN A 301 -10.16 -1.64 -11.38
CA ASN A 301 -10.84 -2.91 -11.54
C ASN A 301 -11.15 -3.56 -10.18
N ILE A 302 -12.33 -4.15 -10.04
CA ILE A 302 -12.63 -4.94 -8.84
C ILE A 302 -11.64 -6.10 -8.72
N GLY A 303 -11.29 -6.44 -7.51
CA GLY A 303 -10.34 -7.52 -7.20
C GLY A 303 -9.31 -7.09 -6.17
N LYS A 304 -8.48 -8.05 -5.77
CA LYS A 304 -7.42 -7.80 -4.80
C LYS A 304 -6.47 -6.73 -5.28
N SER A 305 -6.13 -5.83 -4.38
CA SER A 305 -5.30 -4.68 -4.69
C SER A 305 -4.09 -4.62 -3.77
N TYR A 306 -2.91 -4.50 -4.35
CA TYR A 306 -1.72 -4.06 -3.62
C TYR A 306 -1.61 -2.55 -3.73
N VAL A 307 -1.40 -1.88 -2.61
CA VAL A 307 -1.26 -0.43 -2.54
C VAL A 307 -0.01 -0.09 -1.73
N THR A 308 0.88 0.67 -2.30
CA THR A 308 2.04 1.16 -1.56
C THR A 308 2.15 2.67 -1.61
N ILE A 309 2.67 3.22 -0.52
CA ILE A 309 3.01 4.64 -0.42
C ILE A 309 4.50 4.73 -0.18
N VAL A 310 5.18 5.39 -1.08
CA VAL A 310 6.63 5.40 -1.20
C VAL A 310 7.12 6.84 -1.06
N ASP A 311 8.31 6.98 -0.47
CA ASP A 311 8.98 8.28 -0.38
C ASP A 311 9.20 8.84 -1.79
N VAL A 312 8.85 10.12 -1.97
CA VAL A 312 9.00 10.79 -3.26
C VAL A 312 10.47 10.82 -3.72
N ASP A 313 11.42 10.78 -2.80
CA ASP A 313 12.84 10.71 -3.13
C ASP A 313 13.24 9.35 -3.75
N GLU A 314 12.46 8.30 -3.50
CA GLU A 314 12.63 6.99 -4.13
C GLU A 314 11.90 6.86 -5.49
N ALA A 315 11.15 7.88 -5.90
CA ALA A 315 10.45 7.85 -7.20
C ALA A 315 11.43 7.71 -8.38
N ILE A 316 12.64 8.21 -8.24
CA ILE A 316 13.72 8.06 -9.23
C ILE A 316 14.13 6.59 -9.43
N ASN A 317 13.91 5.76 -8.44
CA ASN A 317 14.29 4.35 -8.43
C ASN A 317 13.14 3.42 -8.87
N LEU A 318 11.95 3.97 -9.20
CA LEU A 318 10.85 3.18 -9.74
C LEU A 318 11.19 2.71 -11.15
N LYS A 319 11.08 1.39 -11.39
CA LYS A 319 11.22 0.80 -12.73
C LYS A 319 9.87 0.26 -13.16
N VAL A 320 9.40 0.66 -14.32
CA VAL A 320 8.15 0.16 -14.92
C VAL A 320 8.37 0.00 -16.42
N GLY A 321 7.85 -1.07 -17.01
CA GLY A 321 7.97 -1.28 -18.45
C GLY A 321 7.55 -2.67 -18.91
N ASN A 322 8.01 -3.02 -20.08
CA ASN A 322 7.81 -4.35 -20.64
C ASN A 322 8.73 -5.35 -19.92
N LEU A 323 8.21 -6.52 -19.60
CA LEU A 323 8.95 -7.56 -18.88
C LEU A 323 10.25 -7.99 -19.62
N ALA A 324 10.23 -7.97 -20.96
CA ALA A 324 11.39 -8.37 -21.76
C ALA A 324 12.56 -7.36 -21.70
N ASP A 325 12.32 -6.15 -21.21
CA ASP A 325 13.36 -5.12 -21.10
C ASP A 325 14.20 -5.23 -19.84
N PHE A 326 13.83 -6.12 -18.92
CA PHE A 326 14.49 -6.28 -17.62
C PHE A 326 15.19 -7.64 -17.48
N ASP A 327 16.40 -7.62 -16.97
CA ASP A 327 17.11 -8.83 -16.58
C ASP A 327 16.61 -9.32 -15.20
N LEU A 328 15.79 -10.36 -15.22
CA LEU A 328 15.16 -10.90 -14.01
C LEU A 328 16.13 -11.64 -13.10
N ASP A 329 17.27 -12.12 -13.66
CA ASP A 329 18.28 -12.90 -12.95
C ASP A 329 19.41 -12.02 -12.41
N ALA A 330 19.46 -10.74 -12.82
CA ALA A 330 20.44 -9.82 -12.30
C ALA A 330 20.29 -9.71 -10.77
N ALA A 331 21.34 -10.07 -10.04
CA ALA A 331 21.43 -9.78 -8.62
C ALA A 331 21.28 -8.26 -8.45
N THR A 332 20.37 -7.84 -7.55
CA THR A 332 20.29 -6.42 -7.22
C THR A 332 21.62 -6.02 -6.56
N VAL A 333 22.49 -5.41 -7.33
CA VAL A 333 23.70 -4.80 -6.78
C VAL A 333 23.21 -3.78 -5.76
N SER A 334 23.67 -3.88 -4.52
CA SER A 334 23.42 -2.85 -3.52
C SER A 334 23.75 -1.50 -4.14
N ALA A 335 22.86 -0.53 -4.03
CA ALA A 335 22.93 0.75 -4.67
C ALA A 335 24.18 1.55 -4.22
N SER A 336 25.32 1.17 -4.73
CA SER A 336 26.53 1.98 -4.74
C SER A 336 26.87 2.31 -6.20
N ASN A 337 26.43 3.48 -6.62
CA ASN A 337 26.97 4.28 -7.71
C ASN A 337 26.84 3.83 -9.17
N THR A 338 26.14 2.76 -9.53
CA THR A 338 25.99 2.35 -10.94
C THR A 338 24.54 2.38 -11.47
N SER A 339 23.57 2.69 -10.63
CA SER A 339 22.15 2.66 -10.99
C SER A 339 21.69 3.89 -11.80
N ILE A 340 22.41 4.99 -11.78
CA ILE A 340 21.98 6.25 -12.40
C ILE A 340 21.78 6.10 -13.91
N ASP A 341 22.64 5.35 -14.60
CA ASP A 341 22.54 5.20 -16.06
C ASP A 341 21.47 4.18 -16.51
N ALA A 342 21.20 3.16 -15.71
CA ALA A 342 20.14 2.19 -16.00
C ALA A 342 18.76 2.77 -15.63
N ASP A 343 18.69 3.55 -14.55
CA ASP A 343 17.49 4.20 -14.08
C ASP A 343 17.08 5.38 -14.99
N ALA A 344 18.04 6.07 -15.60
CA ALA A 344 17.78 7.06 -16.63
C ALA A 344 17.05 6.43 -17.84
N LYS A 345 17.44 5.22 -18.28
CA LYS A 345 16.75 4.51 -19.36
C LYS A 345 15.35 4.03 -18.99
N ALA A 346 15.14 3.58 -17.74
CA ALA A 346 13.80 3.20 -17.27
C ALA A 346 12.89 4.45 -17.14
N GLY A 347 13.43 5.59 -16.72
CA GLY A 347 12.75 6.88 -16.75
C GLY A 347 12.43 7.36 -18.16
N GLU A 348 13.31 7.10 -19.13
CA GLU A 348 13.08 7.41 -20.54
C GLU A 348 11.96 6.58 -21.15
N SER A 349 11.75 5.32 -20.70
CA SER A 349 10.64 4.49 -21.19
C SER A 349 9.27 5.03 -20.75
N LEU A 350 9.22 5.79 -19.64
CA LEU A 350 8.02 6.52 -19.19
C LEU A 350 7.91 7.91 -19.80
N GLY A 351 8.89 8.35 -20.60
CA GLY A 351 8.89 9.64 -21.28
C GLY A 351 8.95 10.86 -20.33
N THR A 352 9.21 10.65 -19.05
CA THR A 352 9.31 11.72 -18.06
C THR A 352 10.59 11.53 -17.26
N SER A 353 11.42 12.55 -17.19
CA SER A 353 12.55 12.57 -16.25
C SER A 353 11.98 12.35 -14.84
N THR A 354 12.55 11.41 -14.10
CA THR A 354 12.19 11.16 -12.70
C THR A 354 12.37 12.40 -11.82
N THR A 355 13.30 13.28 -12.19
CA THR A 355 13.50 14.61 -11.60
C THR A 355 12.24 15.48 -11.76
N ASP A 356 11.52 15.36 -12.88
CA ASP A 356 10.29 16.11 -13.12
C ASP A 356 9.12 15.54 -12.30
N LEU A 357 9.09 14.24 -12.04
CA LEU A 357 8.10 13.60 -11.14
C LEU A 357 8.29 14.05 -9.69
N VAL A 358 9.52 14.07 -9.21
CA VAL A 358 9.88 14.58 -7.88
C VAL A 358 9.55 16.07 -7.78
N SER A 359 9.90 16.85 -8.81
CA SER A 359 9.60 18.28 -8.88
C SER A 359 8.10 18.55 -8.94
N ALA A 360 7.35 17.77 -9.72
CA ALA A 360 5.89 17.89 -9.81
C ALA A 360 5.21 17.54 -8.46
N ALA A 361 5.65 16.48 -7.79
CA ALA A 361 5.13 16.12 -6.48
C ALA A 361 5.40 17.22 -5.43
N ARG A 362 6.61 17.78 -5.42
CA ARG A 362 6.99 18.88 -4.52
C ARG A 362 6.29 20.20 -4.86
N ASN A 363 6.10 20.50 -6.14
CA ASN A 363 5.39 21.72 -6.57
C ASN A 363 3.89 21.62 -6.23
N ASN A 364 3.28 20.45 -6.34
CA ASN A 364 1.90 20.23 -5.94
C ASN A 364 1.73 20.33 -4.42
N GLN A 365 2.74 19.96 -3.63
CA GLN A 365 2.77 20.21 -2.19
C GLN A 365 2.75 21.73 -1.88
N ALA A 366 3.49 22.52 -2.63
CA ALA A 366 3.56 23.98 -2.43
C ALA A 366 2.23 24.69 -2.82
N VAL A 367 1.53 24.22 -3.84
CA VAL A 367 0.24 24.77 -4.27
C VAL A 367 -0.87 24.43 -3.28
N GLY A 368 -0.89 23.19 -2.75
CA GLY A 368 -1.84 22.76 -1.73
C GLY A 368 -1.78 23.60 -0.44
N ASN A 369 -0.59 24.07 -0.06
CA ASN A 369 -0.41 24.93 1.12
C ASN A 369 -1.10 26.29 1.00
N THR A 370 -1.30 26.79 -0.21
CA THR A 370 -1.92 28.09 -0.45
C THR A 370 -3.45 28.02 -0.53
N GLU A 371 -4.01 26.89 -0.91
CA GLU A 371 -5.46 26.72 -1.06
C GLU A 371 -6.17 26.27 0.23
N SER A 372 -5.50 25.52 1.11
CA SER A 372 -6.11 25.05 2.37
C SER A 372 -6.41 26.16 3.39
N ASN A 373 -5.79 27.33 3.26
CA ASN A 373 -6.07 28.49 4.12
C ASN A 373 -7.29 29.32 3.69
N THR A 374 -7.94 29.00 2.56
CA THR A 374 -9.04 29.80 2.03
C THR A 374 -10.40 29.08 2.01
N GLN A 375 -10.47 27.79 2.38
CA GLN A 375 -11.72 27.01 2.29
C GLN A 375 -12.22 26.42 3.62
N SER A 376 -12.05 27.12 4.74
CA SER A 376 -12.63 26.68 6.02
C SER A 376 -14.08 27.09 6.27
N THR A 377 -14.84 27.46 5.24
CA THR A 377 -16.28 27.72 5.38
C THR A 377 -17.04 27.31 4.13
N THR A 378 -17.40 26.03 3.99
CA THR A 378 -18.66 25.63 3.33
C THR A 378 -18.96 24.15 3.62
N GLN A 379 -20.00 23.97 4.40
CA GLN A 379 -20.93 22.87 4.61
C GLN A 379 -20.57 21.47 4.09
N SER A 380 -20.37 20.55 5.03
CA SER A 380 -20.52 19.12 4.85
C SER A 380 -21.99 18.77 4.52
N SER A 381 -22.26 18.32 3.33
CA SER A 381 -23.48 17.56 3.05
C SER A 381 -23.21 16.09 3.37
N THR A 382 -23.56 15.67 4.55
CA THR A 382 -23.66 14.26 4.93
C THR A 382 -24.83 13.63 4.19
N THR A 383 -24.56 12.83 3.19
CA THR A 383 -25.54 11.85 2.69
C THR A 383 -25.43 10.61 3.57
N THR A 384 -26.35 10.49 4.51
CA THR A 384 -26.58 9.25 5.26
C THR A 384 -27.28 8.26 4.35
N ASN A 385 -26.57 7.28 3.84
CA ASN A 385 -27.18 6.11 3.26
C ASN A 385 -27.25 5.02 4.33
N THR A 386 -28.46 4.85 4.88
CA THR A 386 -28.82 3.66 5.62
C THR A 386 -29.23 2.59 4.62
N SER A 387 -28.38 1.62 4.37
CA SER A 387 -28.78 0.38 3.71
C SER A 387 -28.35 -0.82 4.55
N ASN A 388 -29.36 -1.58 4.98
CA ASN A 388 -29.23 -2.87 5.63
C ASN A 388 -28.89 -3.96 4.61
N ASP A 389 -27.75 -3.88 3.93
CA ASP A 389 -27.35 -4.99 3.07
C ASP A 389 -25.81 -5.07 3.04
N LEU A 390 -25.30 -5.97 3.89
CA LEU A 390 -23.89 -6.32 4.00
C LEU A 390 -23.39 -7.16 2.81
N SER A 391 -24.20 -7.37 1.79
CA SER A 391 -23.89 -8.27 0.67
C SER A 391 -23.32 -7.59 -0.57
N LEU A 392 -23.05 -6.29 -0.56
CA LEU A 392 -22.71 -5.52 -1.77
C LEU A 392 -21.37 -4.74 -1.73
N ILE A 393 -20.42 -5.13 -0.91
CA ILE A 393 -19.03 -4.74 -1.13
C ILE A 393 -18.28 -5.97 -1.63
N HIS A 394 -18.50 -6.31 -2.88
CA HIS A 394 -17.56 -7.13 -3.63
C HIS A 394 -16.44 -6.19 -4.10
N ILE A 395 -15.38 -6.14 -3.31
CA ILE A 395 -14.08 -5.61 -3.76
C ILE A 395 -13.44 -6.64 -4.69
#